data_19425b253a73be14757dbc3971ec616e
#
_entry.id   19425b253a73be14757dbc3971ec616e
#
_cell.length_a   1.000
_cell.length_b   1.000
_cell.length_c   1.000
_cell.angle_alpha   90.00
_cell.angle_beta   90.00
_cell.angle_gamma   90.00
#
_symmetry.space_group_name_H-M   'P 1'
#
loop_
_entity.id
_entity.type
_entity.pdbx_description
1 polymer ?
#
loop_
_entity_poly.entity_id
_entity_poly.type
_entity_poly.pdbx_seq_one_letter_code
_entity_poly.pdbx_strand_id
1 'polypeptide(L)'
;MIIYEDAVIDYLDDLVYELYKKEYFGFLESAYNFADNIIDFIENSIDTFTSKKTPESLQHFGSKYIFYKSNQRTTWYIFFENFENKYLITNIINSHCEEAKYL
;
A
#
# COMPACT_ATOMS: atom_id res chain seq x y z
N MET A 1 15.09 8.35 0.23
CA MET A 1 14.87 7.50 1.43
C MET A 1 13.39 7.26 1.62
N ILE A 2 13.01 6.04 1.84
CA ILE A 2 11.61 5.63 2.07
C ILE A 2 11.49 5.17 3.51
N ILE A 3 10.55 5.77 4.25
CA ILE A 3 10.30 5.45 5.65
C ILE A 3 8.85 4.98 5.76
N TYR A 4 8.62 3.89 6.50
CA TYR A 4 7.28 3.34 6.72
C TYR A 4 6.86 3.67 8.16
N GLU A 5 5.67 4.23 8.34
CA GLU A 5 5.12 4.36 9.69
C GLU A 5 4.91 2.98 10.30
N ASP A 6 5.02 2.89 11.62
CA ASP A 6 4.88 1.61 12.33
C ASP A 6 3.54 0.96 12.04
N ALA A 7 2.47 1.73 11.95
CA ALA A 7 1.15 1.21 11.64
C ALA A 7 1.09 0.57 10.25
N VAL A 8 1.88 1.06 9.29
CA VAL A 8 1.96 0.48 7.95
C VAL A 8 2.70 -0.85 7.98
N ILE A 9 3.79 -0.92 8.74
CA ILE A 9 4.53 -2.17 8.93
C ILE A 9 3.62 -3.23 9.56
N ASP A 10 2.90 -2.86 10.60
CA ASP A 10 1.96 -3.75 11.28
C ASP A 10 0.86 -4.22 10.33
N TYR A 11 0.34 -3.32 9.50
CA TYR A 11 -0.67 -3.67 8.50
C TYR A 11 -0.14 -4.70 7.51
N LEU A 12 1.09 -4.54 7.02
CA LEU A 12 1.68 -5.49 6.08
C LEU A 12 1.91 -6.86 6.72
N ASP A 13 2.34 -6.89 7.99
CA ASP A 13 2.50 -8.14 8.73
C ASP A 13 1.16 -8.83 8.94
N ASP A 14 0.13 -8.08 9.32
CA ASP A 14 -1.23 -8.61 9.48
C ASP A 14 -1.78 -9.09 8.14
N LEU A 15 -1.48 -8.41 7.05
CA LEU A 15 -1.91 -8.81 5.71
C LEU A 15 -1.36 -10.19 5.35
N VAL A 16 -0.09 -10.45 5.61
CA VAL A 16 0.52 -11.76 5.36
C VAL A 16 -0.25 -12.85 6.12
N TYR A 17 -0.49 -12.60 7.40
CA TYR A 17 -1.20 -13.56 8.25
C TYR A 17 -2.63 -13.81 7.77
N GLU A 18 -3.37 -12.74 7.45
CA GLU A 18 -4.75 -12.84 6.99
C GLU A 18 -4.88 -13.57 5.65
N LEU A 19 -3.97 -13.29 4.72
CA LEU A 19 -3.95 -13.96 3.42
C LEU A 19 -3.71 -15.45 3.58
N TYR A 20 -2.79 -15.84 4.47
CA TYR A 20 -2.49 -17.23 4.73
C TYR A 20 -3.66 -17.91 5.45
N LYS A 21 -4.20 -17.28 6.49
CA LYS A 21 -5.29 -17.82 7.31
C LYS A 21 -6.57 -18.04 6.51
N LYS A 22 -6.87 -17.14 5.58
CA LYS A 22 -8.06 -17.24 4.73
C LYS A 22 -7.86 -18.15 3.52
N GLU A 23 -6.73 -18.83 3.47
CA GLU A 23 -6.38 -19.77 2.41
C GLU A 23 -6.38 -19.17 1.01
N TYR A 24 -6.17 -17.84 0.89
CA TYR A 24 -5.94 -17.21 -0.40
C TYR A 24 -4.69 -17.75 -1.06
N PHE A 25 -3.71 -18.18 -0.24
CA PHE A 25 -2.50 -18.83 -0.70
C PHE A 25 -2.35 -20.14 0.07
N GLY A 26 -2.00 -21.21 -0.63
CA GLY A 26 -1.81 -22.53 -0.03
C GLY A 26 -0.57 -22.61 0.86
N PHE A 27 0.36 -21.66 0.72
CA PHE A 27 1.63 -21.65 1.45
C PHE A 27 1.91 -20.27 2.00
N LEU A 28 2.49 -20.24 3.20
CA LEU A 28 2.91 -19.00 3.86
C LEU A 28 3.88 -18.19 3.02
N GLU A 29 4.79 -18.87 2.32
CA GLU A 29 5.75 -18.22 1.42
C GLU A 29 5.07 -17.39 0.35
N SER A 30 3.97 -17.88 -0.22
CA SER A 30 3.21 -17.14 -1.24
C SER A 30 2.58 -15.88 -0.67
N ALA A 31 2.12 -15.92 0.58
CA ALA A 31 1.58 -14.76 1.25
C ALA A 31 2.66 -13.71 1.50
N TYR A 32 3.86 -14.13 1.94
CA TYR A 32 5.00 -13.22 2.07
C TYR A 32 5.39 -12.60 0.74
N ASN A 33 5.44 -13.40 -0.32
CA ASN A 33 5.80 -12.90 -1.65
C ASN A 33 4.80 -11.86 -2.14
N PHE A 34 3.52 -12.00 -1.82
CA PHE A 34 2.50 -11.03 -2.17
C PHE A 34 2.76 -9.67 -1.49
N ALA A 35 3.05 -9.69 -0.20
CA ALA A 35 3.38 -8.47 0.54
C ALA A 35 4.69 -7.85 0.04
N ASP A 36 5.69 -8.66 -0.24
CA ASP A 36 6.97 -8.21 -0.79
C ASP A 36 6.80 -7.53 -2.14
N ASN A 37 5.88 -8.00 -2.97
CA ASN A 37 5.59 -7.36 -4.26
C ASN A 37 5.04 -5.96 -4.09
N ILE A 38 4.23 -5.71 -3.07
CA ILE A 38 3.73 -4.37 -2.76
C ILE A 38 4.90 -3.47 -2.35
N ILE A 39 5.77 -3.97 -1.48
CA ILE A 39 6.96 -3.24 -1.02
C ILE A 39 7.88 -2.94 -2.20
N ASP A 40 8.14 -3.92 -3.06
CA ASP A 40 8.98 -3.75 -4.24
C ASP A 40 8.41 -2.67 -5.18
N PHE A 41 7.09 -2.64 -5.36
CA PHE A 41 6.45 -1.58 -6.13
C PHE A 41 6.73 -0.21 -5.53
N ILE A 42 6.57 -0.07 -4.21
CA ILE A 42 6.83 1.19 -3.51
C ILE A 42 8.29 1.61 -3.71
N GLU A 43 9.22 0.70 -3.43
CA GLU A 43 10.66 0.99 -3.49
C GLU A 43 11.12 1.38 -4.90
N ASN A 44 10.51 0.80 -5.93
CA ASN A 44 10.93 1.04 -7.31
C ASN A 44 10.17 2.16 -8.00
N SER A 45 9.05 2.60 -7.45
CA SER A 45 8.11 3.46 -8.19
C SER A 45 7.79 4.79 -7.53
N ILE A 46 8.05 4.96 -6.23
CA ILE A 46 7.54 6.12 -5.50
C ILE A 46 8.10 7.46 -6.01
N ASP A 47 9.32 7.46 -6.52
CA ASP A 47 9.97 8.67 -7.05
C ASP A 47 9.75 8.89 -8.54
N THR A 48 9.27 7.87 -9.26
CA THR A 48 9.07 7.94 -10.73
C THR A 48 7.62 7.86 -11.14
N PHE A 49 6.77 7.17 -10.35
CA PHE A 49 5.35 7.05 -10.65
C PHE A 49 4.66 8.41 -10.41
N THR A 50 3.81 8.81 -11.34
CA THR A 50 3.06 10.06 -11.18
C THR A 50 2.05 9.91 -10.05
N SER A 51 2.33 10.54 -8.91
CA SER A 51 1.44 10.49 -7.76
C SER A 51 0.21 11.36 -7.98
N LYS A 52 -0.88 10.98 -7.32
CA LYS A 52 -2.13 11.74 -7.35
C LYS A 52 -2.34 12.42 -6.01
N LYS A 53 -3.02 13.57 -6.05
CA LYS A 53 -3.42 14.24 -4.83
C LYS A 53 -4.56 13.46 -4.18
N THR A 54 -4.44 13.23 -2.88
CA THR A 54 -5.48 12.54 -2.12
C THR A 54 -6.75 13.39 -2.05
N PRO A 55 -7.94 12.81 -2.30
CA PRO A 55 -9.20 13.52 -2.10
C PRO A 55 -9.31 14.07 -0.68
N GLU A 56 -10.01 15.20 -0.54
CA GLU A 56 -10.12 15.91 0.74
C GLU A 56 -10.61 15.00 1.87
N SER A 57 -11.59 14.14 1.60
CA SER A 57 -12.16 13.24 2.60
C SER A 57 -11.16 12.19 3.11
N LEU A 58 -10.07 11.96 2.39
CA LEU A 58 -9.06 10.95 2.73
C LEU A 58 -7.69 11.56 3.07
N GLN A 59 -7.60 12.87 3.24
CA GLN A 59 -6.33 13.54 3.52
C GLN A 59 -5.66 13.02 4.79
N HIS A 60 -6.42 12.50 5.73
CA HIS A 60 -5.88 11.91 6.96
C HIS A 60 -5.06 10.63 6.70
N PHE A 61 -5.19 10.01 5.54
CA PHE A 61 -4.35 8.86 5.15
C PHE A 61 -2.98 9.29 4.67
N GLY A 62 -2.87 10.46 4.07
CA GLY A 62 -1.67 11.00 3.48
C GLY A 62 -2.03 11.98 2.38
N SER A 63 -1.16 12.95 2.08
CA SER A 63 -1.50 14.03 1.14
C SER A 63 -1.45 13.59 -0.32
N LYS A 64 -0.69 12.53 -0.62
CA LYS A 64 -0.56 11.98 -1.98
C LYS A 64 -0.65 10.46 -1.94
N TYR A 65 -0.94 9.87 -3.08
CA TYR A 65 -0.93 8.43 -3.20
C TYR A 65 -0.46 7.97 -4.58
N ILE A 66 0.07 6.75 -4.61
CA ILE A 66 0.31 5.98 -5.82
C ILE A 66 -0.52 4.71 -5.73
N PHE A 67 -0.66 4.01 -6.84
CA PHE A 67 -1.46 2.79 -6.83
C PHE A 67 -0.77 1.67 -7.59
N TYR A 68 -1.05 0.44 -7.16
CA TYR A 68 -0.49 -0.78 -7.70
C TYR A 68 -1.62 -1.78 -7.93
N LYS A 69 -1.80 -2.19 -9.17
CA LYS A 69 -2.81 -3.18 -9.53
C LYS A 69 -2.16 -4.56 -9.45
N SER A 70 -2.43 -5.29 -8.36
CA SER A 70 -1.82 -6.61 -8.15
C SER A 70 -2.43 -7.70 -9.02
N ASN A 71 -3.71 -7.53 -9.40
CA ASN A 71 -4.41 -8.42 -10.34
C ASN A 71 -5.62 -7.66 -10.88
N GLN A 72 -6.46 -8.32 -11.69
CA GLN A 72 -7.59 -7.66 -12.32
C GLN A 72 -8.67 -7.18 -11.34
N ARG A 73 -8.67 -7.71 -10.12
CA ARG A 73 -9.71 -7.43 -9.12
C ARG A 73 -9.26 -6.54 -7.98
N THR A 74 -7.95 -6.38 -7.80
CA THR A 74 -7.43 -5.69 -6.62
C THR A 74 -6.40 -4.66 -7.00
N THR A 75 -6.64 -3.43 -6.56
CA THR A 75 -5.69 -2.32 -6.63
C THR A 75 -5.32 -1.91 -5.22
N TRP A 76 -4.04 -1.70 -4.98
CA TRP A 76 -3.51 -1.23 -3.71
C TRP A 76 -3.21 0.26 -3.84
N TYR A 77 -3.63 1.03 -2.86
CA TYR A 77 -3.41 2.47 -2.81
C TYR A 77 -2.44 2.75 -1.67
N ILE A 78 -1.32 3.38 -2.01
CA ILE A 78 -0.24 3.66 -1.07
C ILE A 78 -0.19 5.16 -0.84
N PHE A 79 -0.52 5.60 0.36
CA PHE A 79 -0.53 7.01 0.74
C PHE A 79 0.80 7.40 1.35
N PHE A 80 1.24 8.61 1.08
CA PHE A 80 2.53 9.06 1.57
C PHE A 80 2.59 10.58 1.68
N GLU A 81 3.57 11.03 2.49
CA GLU A 81 4.01 12.42 2.53
C GLU A 81 5.40 12.50 1.93
N ASN A 82 5.65 13.57 1.21
CA ASN A 82 6.95 13.79 0.57
C ASN A 82 7.60 15.03 1.19
N PHE A 83 8.77 14.83 1.82
CA PHE A 83 9.56 15.89 2.43
C PHE A 83 10.94 15.90 1.79
N GLU A 84 11.18 16.84 0.87
CA GLU A 84 12.45 16.92 0.14
C GLU A 84 12.74 15.60 -0.56
N ASN A 85 13.77 14.85 -0.12
CA ASN A 85 14.16 13.57 -0.69
C ASN A 85 13.67 12.38 0.13
N LYS A 86 12.71 12.62 1.05
CA LYS A 86 12.17 11.58 1.92
C LYS A 86 10.72 11.33 1.62
N TYR A 87 10.34 10.06 1.59
CA TYR A 87 8.96 9.61 1.40
C TYR A 87 8.54 8.86 2.66
N LEU A 88 7.54 9.38 3.34
CA LEU A 88 6.96 8.71 4.51
C LEU A 88 5.68 8.00 4.08
N ILE A 89 5.69 6.69 4.13
CA ILE A 89 4.51 5.89 3.80
C ILE A 89 3.58 5.91 5.02
N THR A 90 2.40 6.44 4.84
CA THR A 90 1.47 6.74 5.96
C THR A 90 0.29 5.81 6.02
N ASN A 91 -0.12 5.21 4.90
CA ASN A 91 -1.24 4.26 4.90
C ASN A 91 -1.24 3.42 3.63
N ILE A 92 -1.85 2.24 3.72
CA ILE A 92 -2.09 1.37 2.57
C ILE A 92 -3.52 0.84 2.70
N ILE A 93 -4.29 0.98 1.63
CA ILE A 93 -5.62 0.36 1.54
C ILE A 93 -5.75 -0.33 0.19
N ASN A 94 -6.77 -1.16 0.04
CA ASN A 94 -7.04 -1.82 -1.24
C ASN A 94 -8.42 -1.42 -1.78
N SER A 95 -8.69 -1.79 -3.03
CA SER A 95 -9.92 -1.44 -3.73
C SER A 95 -11.19 -2.04 -3.14
N HIS A 96 -11.07 -2.97 -2.20
CA HIS A 96 -12.21 -3.57 -1.51
C HIS A 96 -12.61 -2.81 -0.25
N CYS A 97 -11.80 -1.85 0.19
CA CYS A 97 -12.15 -0.97 1.30
C CYS A 97 -13.18 0.06 0.87
N GLU A 98 -14.07 0.45 1.77
CA GLU A 98 -15.12 1.42 1.46
C GLU A 98 -14.53 2.77 1.02
N GLU A 99 -13.43 3.20 1.64
CA GLU A 99 -12.77 4.46 1.34
C GLU A 99 -12.25 4.52 -0.10
N ALA A 100 -11.97 3.38 -0.72
CA ALA A 100 -11.45 3.32 -2.08
C ALA A 100 -12.41 3.84 -3.13
N LYS A 101 -13.71 3.94 -2.82
CA LYS A 101 -14.70 4.49 -3.75
C LYS A 101 -14.44 5.95 -4.10
N TYR A 102 -13.65 6.66 -3.30
CA TYR A 102 -13.30 8.06 -3.55
C TYR A 102 -12.02 8.19 -4.42
N LEU A 103 -11.38 7.10 -4.75
CA LEU A 103 -10.11 7.09 -5.51
C LEU A 103 -10.32 6.66 -6.99
#